data_ca95ea05af24fea659b37a14f0bbb705
#
_entry.id   ca95ea05af24fea659b37a14f0bbb705
#
_cell.length_a   1.000
_cell.length_b   1.000
_cell.length_c   1.000
_cell.angle_alpha   90.00
_cell.angle_beta   90.00
_cell.angle_gamma   90.00
#
_symmetry.space_group_name_H-M   'P 1'
#
loop_
_entity.id
_entity.type
_entity.pdbx_description
1 polymer ?
#
loop_
_entity_poly.entity_id
_entity_poly.type
_entity_poly.pdbx_seq_one_letter_code
_entity_poly.pdbx_strand_id
1 'polypeptide(L)'
;NLEEKTKLFKSFSEYQSYFKKLKIIIDNNFREKFIYDELKKISLRKNLRIEIDKNLLKEVTDLVEKPKILFCSFDKKFLQIPEEIIILTMKYHQKYFSILDNNGKLTNNFFVVSDNEDSNGYIKSGNESVIEARLSDAEFFWRKNKSQNMVKQVSELKKVNFFKGLGSYFEKVQRIRKLSGIISDELLISKEKIEIASS
;
A
#
# COMPACT_ATOMS: atom_id res chain seq x y z
N ASN A 1 21.03 -11.39 -12.65
CA ASN A 1 21.69 -12.27 -13.66
C ASN A 1 22.28 -13.47 -12.97
N LEU A 2 21.63 -14.63 -13.12
CA LEU A 2 22.09 -15.89 -12.52
C LEU A 2 23.14 -16.60 -13.40
N GLU A 3 23.20 -16.31 -14.68
CA GLU A 3 24.20 -16.81 -15.62
C GLU A 3 24.42 -15.80 -16.77
N GLU A 4 25.66 -15.56 -17.12
CA GLU A 4 26.05 -14.69 -18.27
C GLU A 4 25.92 -15.37 -19.64
N LYS A 5 25.63 -16.69 -19.68
CA LYS A 5 25.58 -17.46 -20.93
C LYS A 5 24.17 -17.69 -21.41
N THR A 6 23.93 -17.41 -22.69
CA THR A 6 22.70 -17.76 -23.38
C THR A 6 22.49 -19.28 -23.34
N LYS A 7 21.33 -19.73 -22.86
CA LYS A 7 20.95 -21.13 -22.82
C LYS A 7 19.80 -21.38 -23.77
N LEU A 8 19.98 -22.34 -24.66
CA LEU A 8 18.96 -22.79 -25.58
C LEU A 8 18.28 -24.05 -25.01
N PHE A 9 16.95 -24.08 -25.03
CA PHE A 9 16.14 -25.21 -24.59
C PHE A 9 15.53 -25.91 -25.81
N LYS A 10 15.62 -27.23 -25.84
CA LYS A 10 15.06 -28.04 -26.92
C LYS A 10 13.58 -28.34 -26.74
N SER A 11 13.06 -28.20 -25.52
CA SER A 11 11.66 -28.43 -25.18
C SER A 11 11.20 -27.61 -23.98
N PHE A 12 9.87 -27.45 -23.85
CA PHE A 12 9.28 -26.81 -22.68
C PHE A 12 9.55 -27.59 -21.38
N SER A 13 9.61 -28.90 -21.44
CA SER A 13 9.94 -29.75 -20.29
C SER A 13 11.38 -29.50 -19.78
N GLU A 14 12.35 -29.33 -20.69
CA GLU A 14 13.72 -28.96 -20.34
C GLU A 14 13.78 -27.58 -19.70
N TYR A 15 13.06 -26.61 -20.25
CA TYR A 15 12.91 -25.26 -19.71
C TYR A 15 12.35 -25.31 -18.27
N GLN A 16 11.22 -25.97 -18.05
CA GLN A 16 10.62 -26.11 -16.72
C GLN A 16 11.58 -26.78 -15.73
N SER A 17 12.24 -27.88 -16.14
CA SER A 17 13.16 -28.61 -15.28
C SER A 17 14.36 -27.76 -14.86
N TYR A 18 14.85 -26.92 -15.77
CA TYR A 18 15.94 -25.98 -15.48
C TYR A 18 15.56 -24.96 -14.43
N PHE A 19 14.44 -24.25 -14.62
CA PHE A 19 13.99 -23.23 -13.67
C PHE A 19 13.57 -23.80 -12.32
N LYS A 20 13.03 -25.03 -12.31
CA LYS A 20 12.74 -25.76 -11.06
C LYS A 20 14.02 -26.00 -10.24
N LYS A 21 15.15 -26.33 -10.87
CA LYS A 21 16.45 -26.49 -10.18
C LYS A 21 16.92 -25.17 -9.55
N LEU A 22 16.61 -24.04 -10.17
CA LEU A 22 16.91 -22.70 -9.66
C LEU A 22 15.89 -22.24 -8.61
N LYS A 23 14.88 -23.06 -8.29
CA LYS A 23 13.76 -22.75 -7.38
C LYS A 23 12.89 -21.58 -7.88
N ILE A 24 12.88 -21.34 -9.20
CA ILE A 24 12.03 -20.33 -9.85
C ILE A 24 10.68 -20.97 -10.17
N ILE A 25 9.61 -20.27 -9.85
CA ILE A 25 8.23 -20.73 -10.08
C ILE A 25 7.70 -19.99 -11.31
N ILE A 26 7.70 -20.67 -12.46
CA ILE A 26 7.29 -20.09 -13.74
C ILE A 26 5.77 -19.85 -13.79
N ASP A 27 4.99 -20.85 -13.35
CA ASP A 27 3.53 -20.78 -13.37
C ASP A 27 3.01 -19.76 -12.35
N ASN A 28 2.29 -18.74 -12.84
CA ASN A 28 1.81 -17.63 -12.03
C ASN A 28 0.76 -18.08 -11.01
N ASN A 29 -0.16 -18.95 -11.39
CA ASN A 29 -1.21 -19.45 -10.48
C ASN A 29 -0.60 -20.30 -9.36
N PHE A 30 0.38 -21.13 -9.70
CA PHE A 30 1.11 -21.91 -8.69
C PHE A 30 1.92 -21.02 -7.77
N ARG A 31 2.55 -19.95 -8.28
CA ARG A 31 3.32 -18.98 -7.50
C ARG A 31 2.43 -18.18 -6.55
N GLU A 32 1.26 -17.72 -7.03
CA GLU A 32 0.27 -17.04 -6.20
C GLU A 32 -0.18 -17.93 -5.04
N LYS A 33 -0.56 -19.16 -5.35
CA LYS A 33 -0.95 -20.16 -4.34
C LYS A 33 0.17 -20.41 -3.35
N PHE A 34 1.41 -20.57 -3.80
CA PHE A 34 2.56 -20.77 -2.94
C PHE A 34 2.76 -19.61 -1.96
N ILE A 35 2.70 -18.36 -2.45
CA ILE A 35 2.81 -17.16 -1.59
C ILE A 35 1.67 -17.14 -0.57
N TYR A 36 0.44 -17.37 -1.00
CA TYR A 36 -0.73 -17.42 -0.12
C TYR A 36 -0.57 -18.46 0.99
N ASP A 37 -0.23 -19.69 0.64
CA ASP A 37 -0.08 -20.81 1.57
C ASP A 37 1.05 -20.53 2.58
N GLU A 38 2.19 -20.00 2.15
CA GLU A 38 3.32 -19.68 3.05
C GLU A 38 2.99 -18.51 3.98
N LEU A 39 2.30 -17.46 3.51
CA LEU A 39 1.82 -16.37 4.37
C LEU A 39 0.91 -16.91 5.48
N LYS A 40 -0.07 -17.75 5.15
CA LYS A 40 -0.98 -18.38 6.11
C LYS A 40 -0.25 -19.27 7.10
N LYS A 41 0.64 -20.12 6.62
CA LYS A 41 1.43 -21.06 7.41
C LYS A 41 2.32 -20.35 8.44
N ILE A 42 3.01 -19.27 8.03
CA ILE A 42 3.87 -18.51 8.95
C ILE A 42 3.02 -17.76 9.98
N SER A 43 1.89 -17.17 9.58
CA SER A 43 0.95 -16.53 10.49
C SER A 43 0.45 -17.48 11.58
N LEU A 44 0.00 -18.67 11.19
CA LEU A 44 -0.46 -19.70 12.13
C LEU A 44 0.64 -20.14 13.11
N ARG A 45 1.88 -20.36 12.63
CA ARG A 45 3.01 -20.72 13.49
C ARG A 45 3.34 -19.64 14.53
N LYS A 46 3.05 -18.40 14.22
CA LYS A 46 3.30 -17.26 15.12
C LYS A 46 2.08 -16.88 15.97
N ASN A 47 1.00 -17.65 15.88
CA ASN A 47 -0.28 -17.36 16.53
C ASN A 47 -0.81 -15.97 16.19
N LEU A 48 -0.74 -15.61 14.89
CA LEU A 48 -1.17 -14.34 14.32
C LEU A 48 -2.16 -14.59 13.19
N ARG A 49 -2.91 -13.55 12.83
CA ARG A 49 -3.87 -13.57 11.71
C ARG A 49 -3.37 -12.71 10.57
N ILE A 50 -3.69 -13.12 9.35
CA ILE A 50 -3.46 -12.31 8.15
C ILE A 50 -4.73 -12.30 7.31
N GLU A 51 -5.13 -11.10 6.90
CA GLU A 51 -6.16 -10.87 5.89
C GLU A 51 -5.46 -10.56 4.57
N ILE A 52 -5.47 -11.54 3.66
CA ILE A 52 -4.75 -11.42 2.40
C ILE A 52 -5.63 -10.69 1.38
N ASP A 53 -5.26 -9.46 1.06
CA ASP A 53 -5.84 -8.73 -0.05
C ASP A 53 -5.48 -9.40 -1.37
N LYS A 54 -6.50 -9.82 -2.14
CA LYS A 54 -6.31 -10.55 -3.41
C LYS A 54 -5.60 -9.73 -4.48
N ASN A 55 -5.86 -8.42 -4.52
CA ASN A 55 -5.22 -7.55 -5.51
C ASN A 55 -3.73 -7.37 -5.18
N LEU A 56 -3.41 -7.15 -3.90
CA LEU A 56 -2.04 -7.08 -3.43
C LEU A 56 -1.29 -8.40 -3.69
N LEU A 57 -1.93 -9.54 -3.40
CA LEU A 57 -1.33 -10.86 -3.64
C LEU A 57 -0.99 -11.05 -5.11
N LYS A 58 -1.93 -10.72 -6.02
CA LYS A 58 -1.70 -10.81 -7.46
C LYS A 58 -0.56 -9.89 -7.91
N GLU A 59 -0.56 -8.63 -7.46
CA GLU A 59 0.49 -7.67 -7.78
C GLU A 59 1.87 -8.16 -7.31
N VAL A 60 1.97 -8.64 -6.08
CA VAL A 60 3.22 -9.18 -5.52
C VAL A 60 3.66 -10.44 -6.26
N THR A 61 2.72 -11.29 -6.65
CA THR A 61 3.01 -12.49 -7.45
C THR A 61 3.68 -12.16 -8.78
N ASP A 62 3.26 -11.06 -9.42
CA ASP A 62 3.84 -10.62 -10.69
C ASP A 62 5.23 -9.98 -10.54
N LEU A 63 5.60 -9.54 -9.33
CA LEU A 63 6.88 -8.91 -9.05
C LEU A 63 8.02 -9.89 -8.70
N VAL A 64 7.71 -11.15 -8.37
CA VAL A 64 8.70 -12.12 -7.90
C VAL A 64 8.63 -13.41 -8.70
N GLU A 65 9.77 -14.08 -8.88
CA GLU A 65 9.88 -15.37 -9.56
C GLU A 65 10.26 -16.51 -8.59
N LYS A 66 10.98 -16.15 -7.51
CA LYS A 66 11.48 -17.07 -6.48
C LYS A 66 11.06 -16.58 -5.08
N PRO A 67 9.74 -16.57 -4.78
CA PRO A 67 9.22 -15.92 -3.59
C PRO A 67 9.79 -16.47 -2.28
N LYS A 68 10.19 -15.56 -1.42
CA LYS A 68 10.61 -15.76 -0.04
C LYS A 68 9.83 -14.85 0.88
N ILE A 69 9.21 -15.41 1.90
CA ILE A 69 8.42 -14.64 2.86
C ILE A 69 9.31 -14.24 4.03
N LEU A 70 9.45 -12.94 4.23
CA LEU A 70 10.19 -12.36 5.34
C LEU A 70 9.20 -11.82 6.39
N PHE A 71 9.42 -12.17 7.64
CA PHE A 71 8.66 -11.65 8.78
C PHE A 71 9.43 -10.47 9.36
N CYS A 72 8.86 -9.28 9.22
CA CYS A 72 9.44 -8.00 9.59
C CYS A 72 8.62 -7.31 10.68
N SER A 73 9.21 -6.29 11.28
CA SER A 73 8.56 -5.46 12.31
C SER A 73 8.94 -3.99 12.16
N PHE A 74 8.11 -3.12 12.72
CA PHE A 74 8.40 -1.70 12.90
C PHE A 74 8.23 -1.30 14.38
N ASP A 75 8.70 -0.12 14.75
CA ASP A 75 8.60 0.36 16.13
C ASP A 75 7.13 0.49 16.55
N LYS A 76 6.78 -0.11 17.68
CA LYS A 76 5.42 -0.10 18.25
C LYS A 76 4.84 1.31 18.47
N LYS A 77 5.69 2.33 18.60
CA LYS A 77 5.23 3.73 18.72
C LYS A 77 4.30 4.16 17.58
N PHE A 78 4.50 3.62 16.37
CA PHE A 78 3.66 3.93 15.21
C PHE A 78 2.24 3.37 15.30
N LEU A 79 1.96 2.41 16.19
CA LEU A 79 0.60 1.95 16.45
C LEU A 79 -0.32 3.01 17.08
N GLN A 80 0.21 4.19 17.41
CA GLN A 80 -0.59 5.36 17.81
C GLN A 80 -1.25 6.09 16.63
N ILE A 81 -0.78 5.83 15.40
CA ILE A 81 -1.38 6.34 14.18
C ILE A 81 -2.62 5.46 13.86
N PRO A 82 -3.70 6.01 13.26
CA PRO A 82 -4.82 5.20 12.80
C PRO A 82 -4.35 4.03 11.95
N GLU A 83 -4.91 2.84 12.21
CA GLU A 83 -4.47 1.60 11.55
C GLU A 83 -4.67 1.64 10.04
N GLU A 84 -5.68 2.36 9.57
CA GLU A 84 -5.95 2.56 8.14
C GLU A 84 -4.77 3.25 7.44
N ILE A 85 -4.16 4.25 8.08
CA ILE A 85 -2.99 4.96 7.54
C ILE A 85 -1.80 4.02 7.45
N ILE A 86 -1.57 3.20 8.49
CA ILE A 86 -0.48 2.23 8.53
C ILE A 86 -0.67 1.17 7.43
N ILE A 87 -1.87 0.59 7.33
CA ILE A 87 -2.21 -0.42 6.33
C ILE A 87 -2.05 0.13 4.92
N LEU A 88 -2.56 1.33 4.65
CA LEU A 88 -2.43 1.99 3.36
C LEU A 88 -0.96 2.25 3.00
N THR A 89 -0.16 2.74 3.95
CA THR A 89 1.28 2.98 3.75
C THR A 89 2.01 1.68 3.40
N MET A 90 1.75 0.60 4.11
CA MET A 90 2.34 -0.71 3.84
C MET A 90 1.91 -1.25 2.47
N LYS A 91 0.62 -1.22 2.17
CA LYS A 91 0.04 -1.81 0.97
C LYS A 91 0.41 -1.06 -0.31
N TYR A 92 0.16 0.25 -0.35
CA TYR A 92 0.29 1.01 -1.60
C TYR A 92 1.74 1.39 -1.92
N HIS A 93 2.52 1.74 -0.90
CA HIS A 93 3.88 2.21 -1.14
C HIS A 93 4.92 1.10 -1.17
N GLN A 94 4.73 0.03 -0.39
CA GLN A 94 5.77 -0.98 -0.18
C GLN A 94 5.33 -2.41 -0.56
N LYS A 95 4.06 -2.65 -0.86
CA LYS A 95 3.51 -3.98 -1.21
C LYS A 95 3.69 -5.00 -0.07
N TYR A 96 3.59 -4.52 1.18
CA TYR A 96 3.67 -5.36 2.36
C TYR A 96 2.30 -5.82 2.82
N PHE A 97 2.25 -7.00 3.44
CA PHE A 97 1.04 -7.57 4.04
C PHE A 97 1.02 -7.28 5.53
N SER A 98 -0.01 -6.58 5.98
CA SER A 98 -0.25 -6.30 7.40
C SER A 98 -0.67 -7.55 8.15
N ILE A 99 -0.34 -7.60 9.43
CA ILE A 99 -0.60 -8.72 10.32
C ILE A 99 -1.43 -8.27 11.51
N LEU A 100 -2.46 -9.04 11.81
CA LEU A 100 -3.37 -8.80 12.92
C LEU A 100 -3.10 -9.79 14.07
N ASP A 101 -3.46 -9.41 15.28
CA ASP A 101 -3.55 -10.33 16.39
C ASP A 101 -4.82 -11.19 16.33
N ASN A 102 -5.04 -12.07 17.30
CA ASN A 102 -6.21 -12.93 17.35
C ASN A 102 -7.52 -12.18 17.60
N ASN A 103 -7.45 -10.95 18.10
CA ASN A 103 -8.58 -10.07 18.33
C ASN A 103 -8.91 -9.21 17.09
N GLY A 104 -8.14 -9.35 15.99
CA GLY A 104 -8.31 -8.58 14.77
C GLY A 104 -7.68 -7.19 14.81
N LYS A 105 -6.84 -6.87 15.81
CA LYS A 105 -6.13 -5.61 15.93
C LYS A 105 -4.81 -5.66 15.18
N LEU A 106 -4.46 -4.56 14.50
CA LEU A 106 -3.18 -4.42 13.80
C LEU A 106 -2.00 -4.59 14.76
N THR A 107 -1.04 -5.40 14.36
CA THR A 107 0.24 -5.56 15.07
C THR A 107 1.33 -4.70 14.42
N ASN A 108 2.47 -4.58 15.09
CA ASN A 108 3.65 -3.95 14.51
C ASN A 108 4.49 -4.89 13.63
N ASN A 109 3.90 -6.01 13.19
CA ASN A 109 4.55 -6.96 12.31
C ASN A 109 3.92 -6.91 10.91
N PHE A 110 4.71 -7.29 9.91
CA PHE A 110 4.27 -7.36 8.53
C PHE A 110 5.07 -8.40 7.75
N PHE A 111 4.53 -8.83 6.62
CA PHE A 111 5.27 -9.70 5.71
C PHE A 111 5.73 -8.93 4.48
N VAL A 112 6.95 -9.26 4.07
CA VAL A 112 7.54 -8.88 2.79
C VAL A 112 7.73 -10.15 1.95
N VAL A 113 7.38 -10.08 0.67
CA VAL A 113 7.72 -11.13 -0.29
C VAL A 113 8.94 -10.65 -1.06
N SER A 114 10.07 -11.31 -0.84
CA SER A 114 11.34 -11.04 -1.52
C SER A 114 11.56 -12.04 -2.64
N ASP A 115 12.31 -11.66 -3.66
CA ASP A 115 12.76 -12.57 -4.72
C ASP A 115 14.10 -13.27 -4.38
N ASN A 116 14.72 -12.90 -3.27
CA ASN A 116 16.00 -13.42 -2.82
C ASN A 116 15.93 -13.97 -1.40
N GLU A 117 16.84 -14.90 -1.10
CA GLU A 117 17.05 -15.38 0.27
C GLU A 117 17.79 -14.31 1.10
N ASP A 118 17.36 -14.15 2.33
CA ASP A 118 17.93 -13.17 3.28
C ASP A 118 18.76 -13.84 4.34
N SER A 119 19.86 -14.49 3.91
CA SER A 119 20.74 -15.24 4.81
C SER A 119 21.41 -14.36 5.88
N ASN A 120 21.63 -13.09 5.59
CA ASN A 120 22.31 -12.14 6.47
C ASN A 120 21.36 -11.16 7.18
N GLY A 121 20.06 -11.22 6.89
CA GLY A 121 19.07 -10.29 7.44
C GLY A 121 19.07 -8.88 6.84
N TYR A 122 19.85 -8.64 5.78
CA TYR A 122 19.96 -7.30 5.19
C TYR A 122 18.68 -6.87 4.47
N ILE A 123 18.00 -7.81 3.79
CA ILE A 123 16.74 -7.50 3.10
C ILE A 123 15.67 -7.16 4.14
N LYS A 124 15.57 -7.96 5.20
CA LYS A 124 14.65 -7.69 6.32
C LYS A 124 14.93 -6.31 6.94
N SER A 125 16.16 -6.05 7.37
CA SER A 125 16.56 -4.79 7.98
C SER A 125 16.32 -3.58 7.07
N GLY A 126 16.60 -3.72 5.77
CA GLY A 126 16.34 -2.67 4.79
C GLY A 126 14.85 -2.35 4.67
N ASN A 127 13.98 -3.37 4.60
CA ASN A 127 12.52 -3.18 4.53
C ASN A 127 11.95 -2.59 5.84
N GLU A 128 12.47 -3.00 7.01
CA GLU A 128 12.12 -2.41 8.31
C GLU A 128 12.48 -0.92 8.38
N SER A 129 13.67 -0.55 7.91
CA SER A 129 14.10 0.87 7.86
C SER A 129 13.24 1.70 6.89
N VAL A 130 12.90 1.15 5.73
CA VAL A 130 12.06 1.84 4.75
C VAL A 130 10.66 2.10 5.29
N ILE A 131 10.02 1.10 5.93
CA ILE A 131 8.68 1.32 6.49
C ILE A 131 8.70 2.30 7.66
N GLU A 132 9.71 2.29 8.50
CA GLU A 132 9.83 3.26 9.60
C GLU A 132 9.94 4.70 9.10
N ALA A 133 10.71 4.94 8.04
CA ALA A 133 10.78 6.26 7.40
C ALA A 133 9.41 6.70 6.87
N ARG A 134 8.69 5.80 6.18
CA ARG A 134 7.35 6.08 5.66
C ARG A 134 6.31 6.32 6.75
N LEU A 135 6.37 5.56 7.84
CA LEU A 135 5.46 5.74 8.98
C LEU A 135 5.78 7.04 9.75
N SER A 136 7.05 7.45 9.81
CA SER A 136 7.43 8.75 10.37
C SER A 136 6.84 9.92 9.57
N ASP A 137 6.91 9.85 8.24
CA ASP A 137 6.27 10.84 7.36
C ASP A 137 4.73 10.84 7.55
N ALA A 138 4.12 9.66 7.59
CA ALA A 138 2.69 9.51 7.79
C ALA A 138 2.23 10.07 9.14
N GLU A 139 2.98 9.81 10.21
CA GLU A 139 2.73 10.35 11.54
C GLU A 139 2.81 11.88 11.55
N PHE A 140 3.83 12.43 10.92
CA PHE A 140 4.00 13.89 10.82
C PHE A 140 2.80 14.54 10.14
N PHE A 141 2.39 14.03 8.98
CA PHE A 141 1.25 14.58 8.26
C PHE A 141 -0.07 14.38 9.00
N TRP A 142 -0.28 13.22 9.62
CA TRP A 142 -1.47 12.96 10.42
C TRP A 142 -1.58 13.93 11.61
N ARG A 143 -0.50 14.12 12.39
CA ARG A 143 -0.46 15.07 13.51
C ARG A 143 -0.71 16.50 13.03
N LYS A 144 -0.06 16.90 11.94
CA LYS A 144 -0.22 18.22 11.35
C LYS A 144 -1.68 18.45 10.90
N ASN A 145 -2.27 17.50 10.19
CA ASN A 145 -3.65 17.61 9.73
C ASN A 145 -4.65 17.65 10.88
N LYS A 146 -4.43 16.84 11.92
CA LYS A 146 -5.28 16.85 13.13
C LYS A 146 -5.25 18.18 13.87
N SER A 147 -4.12 18.90 13.85
CA SER A 147 -3.98 20.21 14.50
C SER A 147 -4.51 21.39 13.69
N GLN A 148 -4.83 21.18 12.41
CA GLN A 148 -5.23 22.25 11.51
C GLN A 148 -6.75 22.34 11.38
N ASN A 149 -7.27 23.59 11.34
CA ASN A 149 -8.66 23.82 11.02
C ASN A 149 -8.82 23.87 9.50
N MET A 150 -9.51 22.89 8.92
CA MET A 150 -9.68 22.77 7.47
C MET A 150 -10.36 23.99 6.86
N VAL A 151 -11.34 24.62 7.55
CA VAL A 151 -12.03 25.80 7.07
C VAL A 151 -11.07 26.98 6.87
N LYS A 152 -10.09 27.14 7.79
CA LYS A 152 -9.06 28.19 7.65
C LYS A 152 -8.10 27.93 6.48
N GLN A 153 -7.96 26.70 6.05
CA GLN A 153 -7.06 26.34 4.95
C GLN A 153 -7.64 26.62 3.56
N VAL A 154 -8.95 26.81 3.43
CA VAL A 154 -9.57 27.15 2.14
C VAL A 154 -8.93 28.40 1.53
N SER A 155 -8.53 29.38 2.36
CA SER A 155 -7.84 30.57 1.86
C SER A 155 -6.46 30.29 1.25
N GLU A 156 -5.77 29.24 1.69
CA GLU A 156 -4.45 28.84 1.16
C GLU A 156 -4.56 28.25 -0.25
N LEU A 157 -5.73 27.77 -0.64
CA LEU A 157 -6.02 27.31 -1.99
C LEU A 157 -5.85 28.40 -3.07
N LYS A 158 -5.82 29.68 -2.68
CA LYS A 158 -5.49 30.80 -3.57
C LYS A 158 -4.06 30.71 -4.13
N LYS A 159 -3.16 30.07 -3.37
CA LYS A 159 -1.74 29.89 -3.73
C LYS A 159 -1.49 28.69 -4.62
N VAL A 160 -2.49 27.80 -4.78
CA VAL A 160 -2.36 26.56 -5.54
C VAL A 160 -3.05 26.72 -6.89
N ASN A 161 -2.27 26.73 -7.98
CA ASN A 161 -2.81 26.78 -9.33
C ASN A 161 -3.59 25.52 -9.67
N PHE A 162 -4.82 25.68 -10.19
CA PHE A 162 -5.62 24.56 -10.66
C PHE A 162 -5.21 24.13 -12.08
N PHE A 163 -5.28 25.06 -13.01
CA PHE A 163 -4.89 24.83 -14.40
C PHE A 163 -4.56 26.17 -15.07
N LYS A 164 -3.66 26.13 -16.09
CA LYS A 164 -3.29 27.34 -16.85
C LYS A 164 -4.55 27.97 -17.48
N GLY A 165 -4.83 29.22 -17.13
CA GLY A 165 -6.00 29.98 -17.62
C GLY A 165 -7.31 29.73 -16.86
N LEU A 166 -7.35 28.80 -15.90
CA LEU A 166 -8.53 28.51 -15.08
C LEU A 166 -8.37 28.95 -13.60
N GLY A 167 -7.25 29.60 -13.30
CA GLY A 167 -6.96 30.17 -11.99
C GLY A 167 -6.55 29.15 -10.93
N SER A 168 -6.79 29.50 -9.66
CA SER A 168 -6.43 28.72 -8.48
C SER A 168 -7.49 27.67 -8.11
N TYR A 169 -7.13 26.74 -7.20
CA TYR A 169 -8.11 25.83 -6.59
C TYR A 169 -9.18 26.58 -5.80
N PHE A 170 -8.86 27.74 -5.21
CA PHE A 170 -9.86 28.59 -4.55
C PHE A 170 -10.94 29.05 -5.54
N GLU A 171 -10.54 29.53 -6.72
CA GLU A 171 -11.49 29.95 -7.75
C GLU A 171 -12.31 28.77 -8.29
N LYS A 172 -11.71 27.58 -8.36
CA LYS A 172 -12.44 26.35 -8.68
C LYS A 172 -13.52 26.07 -7.64
N VAL A 173 -13.20 26.14 -6.35
CA VAL A 173 -14.19 25.98 -5.26
C VAL A 173 -15.32 26.98 -5.38
N GLN A 174 -15.01 28.25 -5.66
CA GLN A 174 -16.06 29.31 -5.86
C GLN A 174 -16.98 28.97 -7.03
N ARG A 175 -16.44 28.46 -8.14
CA ARG A 175 -17.28 28.03 -9.28
C ARG A 175 -18.16 26.82 -8.91
N ILE A 176 -17.62 25.83 -8.16
CA ILE A 176 -18.39 24.68 -7.68
C ILE A 176 -19.53 25.15 -6.79
N ARG A 177 -19.26 26.02 -5.82
CA ARG A 177 -20.30 26.57 -4.92
C ARG A 177 -21.43 27.27 -5.69
N LYS A 178 -21.08 28.09 -6.68
CA LYS A 178 -22.07 28.78 -7.53
C LYS A 178 -22.95 27.81 -8.31
N LEU A 179 -22.33 26.78 -8.93
CA LEU A 179 -23.05 25.74 -9.68
C LEU A 179 -23.92 24.88 -8.76
N SER A 180 -23.42 24.52 -7.60
CA SER A 180 -24.19 23.74 -6.61
C SER A 180 -25.43 24.53 -6.13
N GLY A 181 -25.31 25.84 -5.97
CA GLY A 181 -26.45 26.69 -5.62
C GLY A 181 -27.52 26.67 -6.71
N ILE A 182 -27.15 26.79 -7.99
CA ILE A 182 -28.08 26.74 -9.12
C ILE A 182 -28.80 25.38 -9.17
N ILE A 183 -28.04 24.30 -9.05
CA ILE A 183 -28.61 22.95 -9.05
C ILE A 183 -29.54 22.73 -7.86
N SER A 184 -29.22 23.29 -6.70
CA SER A 184 -30.05 23.22 -5.51
C SER A 184 -31.43 23.87 -5.72
N ASP A 185 -31.44 25.05 -6.36
CA ASP A 185 -32.67 25.76 -6.64
C ASP A 185 -33.56 24.97 -7.63
N GLU A 186 -32.95 24.38 -8.66
CA GLU A 186 -33.64 23.51 -9.63
C GLU A 186 -34.22 22.22 -9.02
N LEU A 187 -33.47 21.58 -8.09
CA LEU A 187 -33.86 20.31 -7.47
C LEU A 187 -34.66 20.48 -6.16
N LEU A 188 -34.96 21.71 -5.73
CA LEU A 188 -35.64 22.00 -4.46
C LEU A 188 -34.95 21.39 -3.23
N ILE A 189 -33.60 21.31 -3.25
CA ILE A 189 -32.79 20.82 -2.15
C ILE A 189 -32.43 21.97 -1.20
N SER A 190 -32.35 21.69 0.09
CA SER A 190 -31.95 22.66 1.09
C SER A 190 -30.58 23.28 0.81
N LYS A 191 -30.49 24.60 0.65
CA LYS A 191 -29.23 25.33 0.41
C LYS A 191 -28.21 25.11 1.51
N GLU A 192 -28.62 24.97 2.76
CA GLU A 192 -27.75 24.73 3.91
C GLU A 192 -26.93 23.45 3.73
N LYS A 193 -27.55 22.36 3.26
CA LYS A 193 -26.85 21.11 3.00
C LYS A 193 -25.82 21.20 1.89
N ILE A 194 -26.08 22.02 0.88
CA ILE A 194 -25.19 22.21 -0.26
C ILE A 194 -24.02 23.14 0.10
N GLU A 195 -24.26 24.18 0.90
CA GLU A 195 -23.18 25.03 1.40
C GLU A 195 -22.17 24.25 2.23
N ILE A 196 -22.64 23.36 3.11
CA ILE A 196 -21.77 22.46 3.88
C ILE A 196 -20.99 21.50 2.98
N ALA A 197 -21.64 20.91 1.96
CA ALA A 197 -21.00 19.94 1.06
C ALA A 197 -20.03 20.58 0.06
N SER A 198 -20.15 21.89 -0.22
CA SER A 198 -19.32 22.62 -1.20
C SER A 198 -18.27 23.53 -0.57
N SER A 199 -18.20 23.59 0.74
CA SER A 199 -17.19 24.34 1.51
C SER A 199 -16.02 23.45 1.90
#